data_fe4833e207149db68c8139ad1b7569d9
#
_entry.id   fe4833e207149db68c8139ad1b7569d9
#
_cell.length_a   1.000
_cell.length_b   1.000
_cell.length_c   1.000
_cell.angle_alpha   90.00
_cell.angle_beta   90.00
_cell.angle_gamma   90.00
#
_symmetry.space_group_name_H-M   'P 1'
#
loop_
_entity.id
_entity.type
_entity.pdbx_description
1 polymer ?
#
loop_
_entity_poly.entity_id
_entity_poly.type
_entity_poly.pdbx_seq_one_letter_code
_entity_poly.pdbx_strand_id
1 'polypeptide(L)'
;MTPKLRNSVIAAVGGGAIAIASALITGPTGNDGLEGVRYNPYQDVVGVWTVCYGHTGKDIMLGKKYTEAECRALLNKDLNTVARQIDPYIQKPIPVTMRGALYSFAYNVGAGNFQASTLLRKINQGDQKGACNQLRRWTYAKGKQWKGLVTRREIEREVCYMEVAK
;
A
#
# COMPACT_ATOMS: atom_id res chain seq x y z
N MET A 1 7.04 7.21 11.21
CA MET A 1 6.87 7.92 9.90
C MET A 1 7.59 9.25 9.97
N THR A 2 8.32 9.61 8.90
CA THR A 2 9.01 10.90 8.85
C THR A 2 8.00 12.06 8.75
N PRO A 3 8.35 13.27 9.25
CA PRO A 3 7.46 14.42 9.10
C PRO A 3 7.13 14.77 7.64
N LYS A 4 8.09 14.60 6.72
CA LYS A 4 7.88 14.86 5.30
C LYS A 4 6.85 13.89 4.71
N LEU A 5 6.96 12.60 5.01
CA LEU A 5 6.01 11.60 4.54
C LEU A 5 4.61 11.86 5.14
N ARG A 6 4.56 12.18 6.43
CA ARG A 6 3.31 12.51 7.10
C ARG A 6 2.61 13.70 6.45
N ASN A 7 3.35 14.77 6.16
CA ASN A 7 2.79 15.94 5.49
C ASN A 7 2.29 15.61 4.09
N SER A 8 3.00 14.76 3.36
CA SER A 8 2.57 14.28 2.04
C SER A 8 1.25 13.53 2.10
N VAL A 9 1.10 12.66 3.11
CA VAL A 9 -0.14 11.90 3.35
C VAL A 9 -1.28 12.85 3.71
N ILE A 10 -1.05 13.80 4.63
CA ILE A 10 -2.07 14.77 5.04
C ILE A 10 -2.53 15.60 3.84
N ALA A 11 -1.61 16.05 3.00
CA ALA A 11 -1.94 16.80 1.79
C ALA A 11 -2.76 15.97 0.79
N ALA A 12 -2.63 14.65 0.81
CA ALA A 12 -3.35 13.75 -0.08
C ALA A 12 -4.77 13.41 0.38
N VAL A 13 -5.14 13.73 1.64
CA VAL A 13 -6.43 13.31 2.21
C VAL A 13 -7.61 13.81 1.38
N GLY A 14 -7.56 15.04 0.90
CA GLY A 14 -8.62 15.60 0.04
C GLY A 14 -8.77 14.91 -1.31
N GLY A 15 -7.76 14.19 -1.76
CA GLY A 15 -7.77 13.43 -3.01
C GLY A 15 -8.34 12.02 -2.88
N GLY A 16 -8.66 11.57 -1.67
CA GLY A 16 -9.25 10.26 -1.40
C GLY A 16 -8.25 9.16 -1.11
N ALA A 17 -8.76 7.95 -0.93
CA ALA A 17 -7.97 6.82 -0.45
C ALA A 17 -6.84 6.41 -1.42
N ILE A 18 -7.08 6.47 -2.73
CA ILE A 18 -6.03 6.16 -3.72
C ILE A 18 -4.91 7.19 -3.67
N ALA A 19 -5.23 8.47 -3.51
CA ALA A 19 -4.23 9.52 -3.37
C ALA A 19 -3.38 9.32 -2.11
N ILE A 20 -4.00 8.92 -0.99
CA ILE A 20 -3.30 8.61 0.25
C ILE A 20 -2.36 7.41 0.05
N ALA A 21 -2.83 6.33 -0.53
CA ALA A 21 -2.01 5.16 -0.81
C ALA A 21 -0.84 5.50 -1.75
N SER A 22 -1.09 6.27 -2.80
CA SER A 22 -0.05 6.74 -3.70
C SER A 22 1.02 7.56 -2.96
N ALA A 23 0.60 8.49 -2.10
CA ALA A 23 1.53 9.29 -1.30
C ALA A 23 2.38 8.42 -0.37
N LEU A 24 1.79 7.40 0.26
CA LEU A 24 2.53 6.44 1.09
C LEU A 24 3.58 5.69 0.28
N ILE A 25 3.21 5.21 -0.89
CA ILE A 25 4.07 4.34 -1.70
C ILE A 25 5.19 5.15 -2.35
N THR A 26 4.90 6.34 -2.88
CA THR A 26 5.89 7.15 -3.59
C THR A 26 6.71 8.06 -2.66
N GLY A 27 6.12 8.55 -1.59
CA GLY A 27 6.71 9.56 -0.73
C GLY A 27 6.75 10.95 -1.37
N PRO A 28 7.22 11.97 -0.62
CA PRO A 28 7.23 13.36 -1.09
C PRO A 28 8.11 13.63 -2.30
N THR A 29 9.18 12.84 -2.51
CA THR A 29 10.11 13.04 -3.64
C THR A 29 9.93 11.99 -4.75
N GLY A 30 9.04 11.03 -4.57
CA GLY A 30 8.86 9.92 -5.49
C GLY A 30 9.77 8.72 -5.22
N ASN A 31 10.73 8.85 -4.30
CA ASN A 31 11.69 7.77 -3.99
C ASN A 31 11.95 7.61 -2.49
N ASP A 32 11.12 8.18 -1.67
CA ASP A 32 11.25 8.14 -0.20
C ASP A 32 9.97 7.68 0.51
N GLY A 33 9.12 6.95 -0.23
CA GLY A 33 7.93 6.29 0.31
C GLY A 33 8.20 4.84 0.68
N LEU A 34 7.12 4.07 0.77
CA LEU A 34 7.16 2.66 1.18
C LEU A 34 7.74 1.73 0.10
N GLU A 35 7.69 2.14 -1.15
CA GLU A 35 8.29 1.40 -2.27
C GLU A 35 9.38 2.24 -2.91
N GLY A 36 10.51 1.59 -3.24
CA GLY A 36 11.51 2.21 -4.09
C GLY A 36 11.05 2.21 -5.55
N VAL A 37 11.50 3.20 -6.33
CA VAL A 37 11.21 3.24 -7.76
C VAL A 37 12.38 2.68 -8.57
N ARG A 38 12.07 1.85 -9.57
CA ARG A 38 13.05 1.37 -10.55
C ARG A 38 12.50 1.59 -11.95
N TYR A 39 13.22 2.36 -12.72
CA TYR A 39 12.79 2.76 -14.07
C TYR A 39 13.08 1.71 -15.14
N ASN A 40 13.96 0.76 -14.86
CA ASN A 40 14.27 -0.33 -15.78
C ASN A 40 13.69 -1.64 -15.24
N PRO A 41 13.03 -2.46 -16.08
CA PRO A 41 12.54 -3.75 -15.64
C PRO A 41 13.64 -4.62 -15.03
N TYR A 42 13.29 -5.31 -13.96
CA TYR A 42 14.19 -6.23 -13.26
C TYR A 42 13.39 -7.44 -12.79
N GLN A 43 14.08 -8.54 -12.54
CA GLN A 43 13.49 -9.71 -11.91
C GLN A 43 13.62 -9.58 -10.39
N ASP A 44 12.51 -9.82 -9.69
CA ASP A 44 12.54 -9.84 -8.22
C ASP A 44 13.20 -11.14 -7.71
N VAL A 45 13.21 -11.33 -6.37
CA VAL A 45 13.86 -12.46 -5.73
C VAL A 45 13.27 -13.84 -6.11
N VAL A 46 12.08 -13.86 -6.69
CA VAL A 46 11.42 -15.09 -7.18
C VAL A 46 11.35 -15.13 -8.70
N GLY A 47 12.04 -14.25 -9.39
CA GLY A 47 12.14 -14.23 -10.84
C GLY A 47 10.99 -13.56 -11.57
N VAL A 48 10.13 -12.81 -10.87
CA VAL A 48 9.02 -12.08 -11.49
C VAL A 48 9.51 -10.74 -12.04
N TRP A 49 9.26 -10.47 -13.31
CA TRP A 49 9.56 -9.17 -13.91
C TRP A 49 8.75 -8.06 -13.25
N THR A 50 9.45 -7.02 -12.85
CA THR A 50 8.92 -5.91 -12.04
C THR A 50 9.49 -4.59 -12.55
N VAL A 51 8.75 -3.51 -12.44
CA VAL A 51 9.20 -2.17 -12.83
C VAL A 51 8.48 -1.10 -12.01
N CYS A 52 9.04 0.09 -12.01
CA CYS A 52 8.43 1.26 -11.36
C CYS A 52 8.29 1.09 -9.85
N TYR A 53 7.10 1.22 -9.29
CA TYR A 53 6.83 1.09 -7.85
C TYR A 53 6.37 -0.34 -7.49
N GLY A 54 6.99 -1.34 -8.11
CA GLY A 54 6.63 -2.73 -7.88
C GLY A 54 5.56 -3.25 -8.82
N HIS A 55 5.33 -2.58 -9.94
CA HIS A 55 4.39 -3.07 -10.96
C HIS A 55 4.88 -4.37 -11.57
N THR A 56 4.00 -5.36 -11.62
CA THR A 56 4.22 -6.64 -12.30
C THR A 56 3.13 -6.82 -13.35
N GLY A 57 3.40 -7.59 -14.37
CA GLY A 57 2.40 -7.89 -15.40
C GLY A 57 3.02 -8.18 -16.75
N LYS A 58 2.21 -8.69 -17.65
CA LYS A 58 2.62 -9.02 -19.02
C LYS A 58 2.82 -7.79 -19.91
N ASP A 59 2.35 -6.63 -19.46
CA ASP A 59 2.47 -5.35 -20.15
C ASP A 59 3.84 -4.69 -20.00
N ILE A 60 4.72 -5.26 -19.16
CA ILE A 60 6.07 -4.73 -18.97
C ILE A 60 6.88 -4.93 -20.25
N MET A 61 7.41 -3.83 -20.77
CA MET A 61 8.27 -3.85 -21.95
C MET A 61 9.74 -3.94 -21.52
N LEU A 62 10.33 -5.12 -21.73
CA LEU A 62 11.74 -5.36 -21.41
C LEU A 62 12.62 -4.47 -22.31
N GLY A 63 13.69 -3.91 -21.74
CA GLY A 63 14.59 -3.00 -22.45
C GLY A 63 14.11 -1.56 -22.50
N LYS A 64 12.90 -1.27 -22.06
CA LYS A 64 12.39 0.10 -21.96
C LYS A 64 12.82 0.73 -20.64
N LYS A 65 13.26 1.99 -20.70
CA LYS A 65 13.42 2.83 -19.51
C LYS A 65 12.14 3.63 -19.31
N TYR A 66 11.44 3.37 -18.21
CA TYR A 66 10.18 4.05 -17.87
C TYR A 66 10.47 5.46 -17.33
N THR A 67 9.57 6.38 -17.57
CA THR A 67 9.61 7.72 -16.98
C THR A 67 8.90 7.74 -15.63
N GLU A 68 9.15 8.78 -14.83
CA GLU A 68 8.43 8.98 -13.57
C GLU A 68 6.91 9.04 -13.82
N ALA A 69 6.48 9.79 -14.83
CA ALA A 69 5.06 9.89 -15.18
C ALA A 69 4.45 8.54 -15.52
N GLU A 70 5.15 7.71 -16.28
CA GLU A 70 4.71 6.36 -16.60
C GLU A 70 4.62 5.48 -15.36
N CYS A 71 5.59 5.58 -14.45
CA CYS A 71 5.58 4.83 -13.20
C CYS A 71 4.41 5.23 -12.30
N ARG A 72 4.12 6.53 -12.20
CA ARG A 72 2.96 7.01 -11.42
C ARG A 72 1.63 6.56 -12.04
N ALA A 73 1.53 6.56 -13.36
CA ALA A 73 0.35 6.08 -14.06
C ALA A 73 0.12 4.58 -13.82
N LEU A 74 1.17 3.76 -13.85
CA LEU A 74 1.09 2.33 -13.54
C LEU A 74 0.66 2.11 -12.09
N LEU A 75 1.24 2.85 -11.14
CA LEU A 75 0.86 2.76 -9.73
C LEU A 75 -0.61 3.12 -9.53
N ASN A 76 -1.09 4.19 -10.15
CA ASN A 76 -2.49 4.60 -10.05
C ASN A 76 -3.42 3.52 -10.60
N LYS A 77 -3.07 2.93 -11.74
CA LYS A 77 -3.83 1.82 -12.33
C LYS A 77 -3.86 0.61 -11.38
N ASP A 78 -2.71 0.25 -10.81
CA ASP A 78 -2.60 -0.89 -9.90
C ASP A 78 -3.39 -0.65 -8.61
N LEU A 79 -3.35 0.57 -8.06
CA LEU A 79 -4.13 0.92 -6.87
C LEU A 79 -5.63 0.90 -7.14
N ASN A 80 -6.07 1.34 -8.32
CA ASN A 80 -7.48 1.22 -8.72
C ASN A 80 -7.91 -0.25 -8.82
N THR A 81 -7.04 -1.12 -9.31
CA THR A 81 -7.28 -2.57 -9.34
C THR A 81 -7.41 -3.13 -7.93
N VAL A 82 -6.49 -2.77 -7.02
CA VAL A 82 -6.57 -3.17 -5.61
C VAL A 82 -7.90 -2.72 -4.99
N ALA A 83 -8.28 -1.46 -5.21
CA ALA A 83 -9.55 -0.93 -4.70
C ALA A 83 -10.74 -1.77 -5.16
N ARG A 84 -10.82 -2.09 -6.44
CA ARG A 84 -11.89 -2.95 -6.97
C ARG A 84 -11.90 -4.34 -6.35
N GLN A 85 -10.73 -4.86 -6.00
CA GLN A 85 -10.60 -6.21 -5.45
C GLN A 85 -10.92 -6.28 -3.95
N ILE A 86 -10.73 -5.20 -3.19
CA ILE A 86 -10.91 -5.25 -1.73
C ILE A 86 -12.15 -4.49 -1.23
N ASP A 87 -12.57 -3.42 -1.90
CA ASP A 87 -13.72 -2.61 -1.46
C ASP A 87 -15.00 -3.41 -1.25
N PRO A 88 -15.35 -4.39 -2.13
CA PRO A 88 -16.58 -5.17 -1.94
C PRO A 88 -16.59 -5.98 -0.63
N TYR A 89 -15.43 -6.29 -0.07
CA TYR A 89 -15.31 -7.07 1.16
C TYR A 89 -15.39 -6.20 2.43
N ILE A 90 -15.23 -4.88 2.30
CA ILE A 90 -15.32 -3.94 3.42
C ILE A 90 -16.80 -3.56 3.57
N GLN A 91 -17.45 -4.12 4.58
CA GLN A 91 -18.91 -4.04 4.78
C GLN A 91 -19.33 -2.97 5.78
N LYS A 92 -18.37 -2.28 6.40
CA LYS A 92 -18.61 -1.21 7.37
C LYS A 92 -17.97 0.09 6.87
N PRO A 93 -18.56 1.26 7.14
CA PRO A 93 -17.90 2.52 6.84
C PRO A 93 -16.58 2.64 7.59
N ILE A 94 -15.54 3.09 6.89
CA ILE A 94 -14.23 3.34 7.49
C ILE A 94 -13.72 4.71 7.04
N PRO A 95 -12.87 5.38 7.84
CA PRO A 95 -12.26 6.64 7.45
C PRO A 95 -11.43 6.52 6.17
N VAL A 96 -11.31 7.62 5.44
CA VAL A 96 -10.55 7.65 4.18
C VAL A 96 -9.06 7.34 4.40
N THR A 97 -8.50 7.78 5.52
CA THR A 97 -7.11 7.47 5.89
C THR A 97 -6.92 5.98 6.15
N MET A 98 -7.86 5.35 6.81
CA MET A 98 -7.84 3.89 6.99
C MET A 98 -7.89 3.19 5.64
N ARG A 99 -8.81 3.57 4.77
CA ARG A 99 -8.94 2.95 3.44
C ARG A 99 -7.66 3.12 2.62
N GLY A 100 -7.04 4.29 2.67
CA GLY A 100 -5.76 4.54 2.00
C GLY A 100 -4.63 3.65 2.52
N ALA A 101 -4.52 3.49 3.84
CA ALA A 101 -3.56 2.59 4.46
C ALA A 101 -3.81 1.12 4.04
N LEU A 102 -5.08 0.71 3.94
CA LEU A 102 -5.44 -0.65 3.52
C LEU A 102 -5.12 -0.89 2.05
N TYR A 103 -5.26 0.10 1.18
CA TYR A 103 -4.85 -0.02 -0.22
C TYR A 103 -3.34 -0.23 -0.33
N SER A 104 -2.55 0.53 0.45
CA SER A 104 -1.09 0.33 0.52
C SER A 104 -0.74 -1.06 1.01
N PHE A 105 -1.40 -1.52 2.05
CA PHE A 105 -1.21 -2.86 2.61
C PHE A 105 -1.55 -3.96 1.60
N ALA A 106 -2.74 -3.90 1.01
CA ALA A 106 -3.20 -4.89 0.03
C ALA A 106 -2.34 -4.89 -1.25
N TYR A 107 -1.84 -3.72 -1.65
CA TYR A 107 -0.89 -3.59 -2.75
C TYR A 107 0.37 -4.44 -2.50
N ASN A 108 0.84 -4.45 -1.25
CA ASN A 108 2.04 -5.20 -0.87
C ASN A 108 1.78 -6.70 -0.66
N VAL A 109 0.72 -7.05 0.07
CA VAL A 109 0.47 -8.46 0.45
C VAL A 109 -0.44 -9.21 -0.52
N GLY A 110 -1.13 -8.50 -1.40
CA GLY A 110 -2.09 -9.06 -2.34
C GLY A 110 -3.52 -9.03 -1.81
N ALA A 111 -4.47 -8.88 -2.73
CA ALA A 111 -5.89 -8.80 -2.41
C ALA A 111 -6.42 -10.10 -1.77
N GLY A 112 -5.94 -11.25 -2.21
CA GLY A 112 -6.35 -12.54 -1.64
C GLY A 112 -6.00 -12.69 -0.18
N ASN A 113 -4.79 -12.27 0.20
CA ASN A 113 -4.36 -12.26 1.60
C ASN A 113 -5.20 -11.29 2.44
N PHE A 114 -5.49 -10.11 1.89
CA PHE A 114 -6.37 -9.15 2.55
C PHE A 114 -7.76 -9.74 2.79
N GLN A 115 -8.35 -10.37 1.78
CA GLN A 115 -9.68 -10.96 1.86
C GLN A 115 -9.79 -12.05 2.93
N ALA A 116 -8.73 -12.81 3.15
CA ALA A 116 -8.66 -13.90 4.13
C ALA A 116 -8.19 -13.44 5.53
N SER A 117 -7.88 -12.16 5.71
CA SER A 117 -7.21 -11.66 6.92
C SER A 117 -8.15 -11.51 8.11
N THR A 118 -7.59 -11.66 9.30
CA THR A 118 -8.23 -11.27 10.57
C THR A 118 -8.50 -9.76 10.60
N LEU A 119 -7.63 -8.97 9.95
CA LEU A 119 -7.78 -7.53 9.82
C LEU A 119 -9.15 -7.18 9.22
N LEU A 120 -9.50 -7.79 8.08
CA LEU A 120 -10.79 -7.55 7.43
C LEU A 120 -11.97 -7.97 8.32
N ARG A 121 -11.87 -9.12 8.99
CA ARG A 121 -12.91 -9.54 9.93
C ARG A 121 -13.15 -8.51 11.02
N LYS A 122 -12.09 -7.92 11.57
CA LYS A 122 -12.21 -6.90 12.62
C LYS A 122 -12.88 -5.64 12.10
N ILE A 123 -12.56 -5.20 10.88
CA ILE A 123 -13.26 -4.08 10.23
C ILE A 123 -14.76 -4.36 10.18
N ASN A 124 -15.14 -5.53 9.70
CA ASN A 124 -16.55 -5.90 9.52
C ASN A 124 -17.30 -6.16 10.84
N GLN A 125 -16.58 -6.33 11.94
CA GLN A 125 -17.10 -6.36 13.29
C GLN A 125 -17.18 -4.98 13.94
N GLY A 126 -16.70 -3.93 13.27
CA GLY A 126 -16.65 -2.56 13.81
C GLY A 126 -15.44 -2.27 14.68
N ASP A 127 -14.48 -3.20 14.78
CA ASP A 127 -13.25 -3.03 15.58
C ASP A 127 -12.14 -2.40 14.74
N GLN A 128 -12.22 -1.10 14.53
CA GLN A 128 -11.26 -0.37 13.71
C GLN A 128 -9.86 -0.36 14.33
N LYS A 129 -9.76 -0.14 15.64
CA LYS A 129 -8.47 -0.15 16.34
C LYS A 129 -7.79 -1.52 16.26
N GLY A 130 -8.53 -2.58 16.50
CA GLY A 130 -8.03 -3.94 16.38
C GLY A 130 -7.59 -4.26 14.96
N ALA A 131 -8.32 -3.78 13.95
CA ALA A 131 -7.94 -3.95 12.56
C ALA A 131 -6.59 -3.26 12.27
N CYS A 132 -6.42 -2.01 12.67
CA CYS A 132 -5.15 -1.30 12.49
C CYS A 132 -3.98 -2.03 13.18
N ASN A 133 -4.22 -2.57 14.38
CA ASN A 133 -3.19 -3.33 15.10
C ASN A 133 -2.80 -4.64 14.42
N GLN A 134 -3.70 -5.23 13.66
CA GLN A 134 -3.42 -6.46 12.90
C GLN A 134 -2.34 -6.27 11.82
N LEU A 135 -2.13 -5.05 11.35
CA LEU A 135 -1.05 -4.75 10.38
C LEU A 135 0.31 -5.25 10.89
N ARG A 136 0.58 -5.15 12.19
CA ARG A 136 1.85 -5.58 12.80
C ARG A 136 2.17 -7.05 12.61
N ARG A 137 1.20 -7.88 12.31
CA ARG A 137 1.40 -9.32 12.08
C ARG A 137 2.00 -9.62 10.69
N TRP A 138 1.93 -8.67 9.77
CA TRP A 138 2.31 -8.87 8.36
C TRP A 138 3.74 -8.41 8.09
N THR A 139 4.68 -8.97 8.86
CA THR A 139 6.10 -8.58 8.83
C THR A 139 7.01 -9.72 8.43
N TYR A 140 6.45 -10.88 8.06
CA TYR A 140 7.20 -12.08 7.68
C TYR A 140 7.10 -12.34 6.19
N ALA A 141 8.19 -12.80 5.60
CA ALA A 141 8.23 -13.33 4.24
C ALA A 141 9.21 -14.50 4.22
N LYS A 142 8.82 -15.61 3.60
CA LYS A 142 9.61 -16.84 3.56
C LYS A 142 10.02 -17.33 4.95
N GLY A 143 9.11 -17.24 5.92
CA GLY A 143 9.33 -17.69 7.29
C GLY A 143 10.23 -16.80 8.15
N LYS A 144 10.67 -15.65 7.64
CA LYS A 144 11.57 -14.73 8.33
C LYS A 144 10.94 -13.36 8.47
N GLN A 145 11.14 -12.71 9.63
CA GLN A 145 10.74 -11.33 9.83
C GLN A 145 11.74 -10.38 9.16
N TRP A 146 11.22 -9.42 8.41
CA TRP A 146 12.01 -8.43 7.71
C TRP A 146 11.82 -7.04 8.31
N LYS A 147 12.93 -6.37 8.62
CA LYS A 147 12.93 -5.02 9.19
C LYS A 147 12.16 -4.02 8.32
N GLY A 148 12.32 -4.10 7.00
CA GLY A 148 11.59 -3.23 6.06
C GLY A 148 10.09 -3.42 6.14
N LEU A 149 9.62 -4.66 6.33
CA LEU A 149 8.19 -4.93 6.52
C LEU A 149 7.69 -4.42 7.86
N VAL A 150 8.48 -4.55 8.93
CA VAL A 150 8.13 -3.98 10.24
C VAL A 150 7.94 -2.47 10.13
N THR A 151 8.89 -1.77 9.52
CA THR A 151 8.82 -0.32 9.31
C THR A 151 7.60 0.06 8.48
N ARG A 152 7.35 -0.66 7.37
CA ARG A 152 6.21 -0.42 6.49
C ARG A 152 4.89 -0.55 7.24
N ARG A 153 4.72 -1.60 8.02
CA ARG A 153 3.48 -1.84 8.77
C ARG A 153 3.24 -0.79 9.84
N GLU A 154 4.28 -0.32 10.51
CA GLU A 154 4.13 0.76 11.49
C GLU A 154 3.67 2.06 10.83
N ILE A 155 4.18 2.39 9.66
CA ILE A 155 3.77 3.58 8.91
C ILE A 155 2.31 3.44 8.44
N GLU A 156 1.96 2.31 7.86
CA GLU A 156 0.57 2.05 7.45
C GLU A 156 -0.37 2.10 8.65
N ARG A 157 0.06 1.57 9.79
CA ARG A 157 -0.72 1.60 11.02
C ARG A 157 -0.95 3.02 11.54
N GLU A 158 0.05 3.89 11.51
CA GLU A 158 -0.13 5.29 11.89
C GLU A 158 -1.22 5.98 11.03
N VAL A 159 -1.17 5.78 9.71
CA VAL A 159 -2.17 6.35 8.80
C VAL A 159 -3.55 5.72 9.04
N CYS A 160 -3.60 4.43 9.27
CA CYS A 160 -4.83 3.71 9.62
C CYS A 160 -5.52 4.31 10.84
N TYR A 161 -4.76 4.73 11.85
CA TYR A 161 -5.26 5.30 13.09
C TYR A 161 -5.67 6.77 13.02
N MET A 162 -5.23 7.53 12.04
CA MET A 162 -5.37 8.99 12.01
C MET A 162 -6.78 9.50 12.29
N GLU A 163 -7.80 8.85 11.74
CA GLU A 163 -9.19 9.26 11.88
C GLU A 163 -10.03 8.24 12.65
N VAL A 164 -9.40 7.25 13.26
CA VAL A 164 -10.12 6.27 14.08
C VAL A 164 -10.67 6.95 15.33
N ALA A 165 -11.93 6.68 15.66
CA ALA A 165 -12.57 7.23 16.85
C ALA A 165 -11.78 6.89 18.12
N LYS A 166 -11.56 7.92 18.94
CA LYS A 166 -10.83 7.78 20.22
C LYS A 166 -11.76 7.25 21.30
#